data_fbc3fc3860faf03f1ac0ac6a3ebbae4b
#
_entry.id   fbc3fc3860faf03f1ac0ac6a3ebbae4b
#
_cell.length_a   1.000
_cell.length_b   1.000
_cell.length_c   1.000
_cell.angle_alpha   90.00
_cell.angle_beta   90.00
_cell.angle_gamma   90.00
#
_symmetry.space_group_name_H-M   'P 1'
#
loop_
_entity.id
_entity.type
_entity.pdbx_description
1 polymer ?
#
loop_
_entity_poly.entity_id
_entity_poly.type
_entity_poly.pdbx_seq_one_letter_code
_entity_poly.pdbx_strand_id
1 'polypeptide(L)'
;LLSINCGELVFKTSDSELEVFLSKQIGRDDAVSFAVDKDNKNESELILKRGSFNMNLRQGEYSLLVTDKKGRNITIPILINAGETSEIDFEFPTHIPDNCIYIHKGYYYSNISHHAAHGRHSYTDSYFLLDRELTIGEYLEFFKTVKEEKLRQLYNPDLLFHIDGKFQLRKLFGDDYKILPPYNENMPVVGISVEGANAFCRYMSEKIGMKCRLPYFVELEKAARGTGRRLYVWGNRFKSDYALLAGNAAVKEYPNGAPPKTFPHDYSLFGAYDLTGNVRELVQLNRNLDYYVLYGG
;
A
#
# COMPACT_ATOMS: atom_id res chain seq x y z
N LEU A 1 -7.82 5.79 38.99
CA LEU A 1 -7.19 6.84 38.14
C LEU A 1 -6.38 6.29 36.94
N LEU A 2 -6.14 4.96 36.84
CA LEU A 2 -5.40 4.34 35.73
C LEU A 2 -6.26 4.00 34.49
N SER A 3 -7.58 4.09 34.59
CA SER A 3 -8.50 3.68 33.51
C SER A 3 -8.85 4.78 32.49
N ILE A 4 -8.50 6.04 32.75
CA ILE A 4 -8.99 7.19 31.97
C ILE A 4 -8.36 7.27 30.56
N ASN A 5 -7.20 6.63 30.33
CA ASN A 5 -6.50 6.68 29.05
C ASN A 5 -6.24 5.27 28.47
N CYS A 6 -7.07 4.31 28.78
CA CYS A 6 -6.94 2.93 28.26
C CYS A 6 -8.20 2.55 27.49
N GLY A 7 -8.01 1.73 26.47
CA GLY A 7 -9.06 0.99 25.77
C GLY A 7 -8.74 -0.51 25.82
N GLU A 8 -9.67 -1.32 25.38
CA GLU A 8 -9.54 -2.77 25.34
C GLU A 8 -9.20 -3.24 23.90
N LEU A 9 -8.23 -4.14 23.77
CA LEU A 9 -8.00 -4.93 22.56
C LEU A 9 -8.56 -6.33 22.77
N VAL A 10 -9.42 -6.75 21.86
CA VAL A 10 -9.94 -8.12 21.78
C VAL A 10 -9.48 -8.71 20.45
N PHE A 11 -8.61 -9.73 20.51
CA PHE A 11 -8.15 -10.48 19.35
C PHE A 11 -8.78 -11.87 19.35
N LYS A 12 -9.48 -12.21 18.29
CA LYS A 12 -10.17 -13.49 18.10
C LYS A 12 -9.61 -14.21 16.88
N THR A 13 -9.38 -15.50 17.01
CA THR A 13 -8.98 -16.40 15.93
C THR A 13 -9.38 -17.82 16.26
N SER A 14 -9.63 -18.65 15.24
CA SER A 14 -9.84 -20.09 15.41
C SER A 14 -8.53 -20.87 15.61
N ASP A 15 -7.38 -20.30 15.21
CA ASP A 15 -6.06 -20.96 15.33
C ASP A 15 -5.37 -20.57 16.65
N SER A 16 -5.39 -21.51 17.61
CA SER A 16 -4.76 -21.34 18.93
C SER A 16 -3.24 -21.22 18.89
N GLU A 17 -2.60 -21.56 17.77
CA GLU A 17 -1.14 -21.57 17.61
C GLU A 17 -0.60 -20.30 16.94
N LEU A 18 -1.48 -19.39 16.50
CA LEU A 18 -1.03 -18.10 15.97
C LEU A 18 -0.22 -17.35 17.04
N GLU A 19 0.95 -16.91 16.67
CA GLU A 19 1.76 -16.02 17.51
C GLU A 19 1.46 -14.57 17.13
N VAL A 20 1.14 -13.76 18.12
CA VAL A 20 0.81 -12.33 17.94
C VAL A 20 1.78 -11.49 18.75
N PHE A 21 2.63 -10.75 18.07
CA PHE A 21 3.53 -9.79 18.68
C PHE A 21 2.91 -8.41 18.62
N LEU A 22 2.68 -7.82 19.78
CA LEU A 22 2.16 -6.47 19.91
C LEU A 22 3.30 -5.50 20.14
N SER A 23 3.39 -4.45 19.34
CA SER A 23 4.28 -3.31 19.55
C SER A 23 3.52 -2.01 19.53
N LYS A 24 3.85 -1.09 20.45
CA LYS A 24 3.34 0.27 20.44
C LYS A 24 4.07 1.06 19.37
N GLN A 25 3.32 1.72 18.48
CA GLN A 25 3.87 2.71 17.58
C GLN A 25 4.16 3.97 18.40
N ILE A 26 5.40 4.13 18.82
CA ILE A 26 5.86 5.40 19.39
C ILE A 26 5.92 6.35 18.21
N GLY A 27 5.28 7.51 18.31
CA GLY A 27 5.33 8.53 17.27
C GLY A 27 6.78 8.86 16.95
N ARG A 28 7.35 8.17 15.98
CA ARG A 28 8.74 8.33 15.59
C ARG A 28 8.80 9.39 14.51
N ASP A 29 9.25 10.54 14.93
CA ASP A 29 9.71 11.57 14.01
C ASP A 29 10.98 11.18 13.26
N ASP A 30 11.66 10.09 13.65
CA ASP A 30 13.05 9.85 13.26
C ASP A 30 13.41 8.41 12.88
N ALA A 31 12.53 7.43 12.83
CA ALA A 31 13.01 6.12 12.43
C ALA A 31 11.98 5.21 11.81
N VAL A 32 12.34 4.78 10.70
CA VAL A 32 11.91 3.63 9.97
C VAL A 32 12.45 2.36 10.63
N SER A 33 11.61 1.66 11.28
CA SER A 33 11.68 0.22 11.37
C SER A 33 10.28 -0.27 11.70
N PHE A 34 9.48 -0.48 10.68
CA PHE A 34 8.18 -1.10 10.78
C PHE A 34 8.26 -2.63 10.69
N ALA A 35 9.45 -3.17 10.43
CA ALA A 35 9.71 -4.54 10.72
C ALA A 35 9.73 -4.66 12.24
N VAL A 36 8.84 -5.44 12.82
CA VAL A 36 9.06 -6.00 14.14
C VAL A 36 10.29 -6.88 13.98
N ASP A 37 11.46 -6.28 14.17
CA ASP A 37 12.71 -7.01 14.18
C ASP A 37 12.70 -7.84 15.46
N LYS A 38 12.45 -9.13 15.30
CA LYS A 38 12.46 -10.10 16.42
C LYS A 38 13.77 -10.08 17.19
N ASP A 39 14.84 -9.59 16.56
CA ASP A 39 16.20 -9.57 17.12
C ASP A 39 16.57 -8.23 17.78
N ASN A 40 15.81 -7.17 17.52
CA ASN A 40 16.10 -5.84 18.09
C ASN A 40 15.37 -5.64 19.43
N LYS A 41 16.00 -6.04 20.51
CA LYS A 41 15.50 -5.98 21.88
C LYS A 41 15.48 -4.59 22.52
N ASN A 42 15.77 -3.54 21.79
CA ASN A 42 15.83 -2.19 22.33
C ASN A 42 14.57 -1.38 21.95
N GLU A 43 13.79 -1.00 22.97
CA GLU A 43 12.86 0.11 23.07
C GLU A 43 11.34 -0.07 22.82
N SER A 44 10.83 -1.23 22.50
CA SER A 44 9.38 -1.46 22.65
C SER A 44 9.14 -2.73 23.44
N GLU A 45 8.31 -2.68 24.48
CA GLU A 45 7.83 -3.89 25.15
C GLU A 45 7.10 -4.74 24.10
N LEU A 46 7.79 -5.73 23.58
CA LEU A 46 7.22 -6.72 22.67
C LEU A 46 6.39 -7.68 23.51
N ILE A 47 5.07 -7.58 23.43
CA ILE A 47 4.17 -8.49 24.12
C ILE A 47 3.81 -9.63 23.18
N LEU A 48 4.24 -10.84 23.51
CA LEU A 48 3.85 -12.06 22.80
C LEU A 48 2.55 -12.63 23.39
N LYS A 49 1.57 -12.91 22.54
CA LYS A 49 0.34 -13.68 22.83
C LYS A 49 0.22 -14.83 21.84
N ARG A 50 -0.62 -15.82 22.19
CA ARG A 50 -0.97 -16.94 21.32
C ARG A 50 -2.48 -17.12 21.26
N GLY A 51 -3.00 -17.46 20.07
CA GLY A 51 -4.42 -17.64 19.87
C GLY A 51 -5.24 -16.39 20.20
N SER A 52 -6.47 -16.59 20.66
CA SER A 52 -7.36 -15.51 21.07
C SER A 52 -6.98 -14.94 22.44
N PHE A 53 -7.04 -13.62 22.59
CA PHE A 53 -6.78 -12.93 23.85
C PHE A 53 -7.52 -11.60 23.95
N ASN A 54 -7.61 -11.06 25.17
CA ASN A 54 -7.99 -9.68 25.40
C ASN A 54 -6.97 -9.01 26.33
N MET A 55 -6.85 -7.69 26.22
CA MET A 55 -5.95 -6.92 27.06
C MET A 55 -6.30 -5.42 27.05
N ASN A 56 -6.03 -4.76 28.18
CA ASN A 56 -6.15 -3.31 28.28
C ASN A 56 -4.83 -2.65 27.84
N LEU A 57 -4.94 -1.66 26.94
CA LEU A 57 -3.83 -0.92 26.41
C LEU A 57 -4.03 0.57 26.61
N ARG A 58 -2.94 1.31 26.80
CA ARG A 58 -3.01 2.79 26.77
C ARG A 58 -3.44 3.25 25.38
N GLN A 59 -4.19 4.36 25.32
CA GLN A 59 -4.54 4.99 24.06
C GLN A 59 -3.30 5.20 23.18
N GLY A 60 -3.41 4.90 21.88
CA GLY A 60 -2.33 5.06 20.91
C GLY A 60 -2.43 4.12 19.72
N GLU A 61 -1.47 4.26 18.82
CA GLU A 61 -1.31 3.39 17.67
C GLU A 61 -0.42 2.20 18.04
N TYR A 62 -0.80 1.01 17.58
CA TYR A 62 -0.08 -0.24 17.77
C TYR A 62 -0.03 -1.03 16.47
N SER A 63 0.90 -1.96 16.39
CA SER A 63 0.95 -2.99 15.34
C SER A 63 0.93 -4.37 15.97
N LEU A 64 0.10 -5.23 15.41
CA LEU A 64 0.10 -6.66 15.65
C LEU A 64 0.86 -7.33 14.51
N LEU A 65 1.96 -7.99 14.80
CA LEU A 65 2.59 -8.92 13.87
C LEU A 65 2.07 -10.32 14.17
N VAL A 66 1.24 -10.84 13.28
CA VAL A 66 0.64 -12.18 13.40
C VAL A 66 1.47 -13.15 12.58
N THR A 67 1.96 -14.21 13.22
CA THR A 67 2.79 -15.24 12.60
C THR A 67 2.09 -16.59 12.69
N ASP A 68 1.98 -17.30 11.57
CA ASP A 68 1.45 -18.65 11.52
C ASP A 68 2.53 -19.73 11.76
N LYS A 69 2.12 -20.99 11.85
CA LYS A 69 3.01 -22.16 12.01
C LYS A 69 4.05 -22.34 10.90
N LYS A 70 3.81 -21.75 9.73
CA LYS A 70 4.71 -21.80 8.57
C LYS A 70 5.70 -20.62 8.57
N GLY A 71 5.63 -19.75 9.57
CA GLY A 71 6.47 -18.54 9.67
C GLY A 71 6.01 -17.41 8.75
N ARG A 72 4.81 -17.49 8.16
CA ARG A 72 4.26 -16.37 7.37
C ARG A 72 3.80 -15.27 8.32
N ASN A 73 4.02 -14.04 7.94
CA ASN A 73 3.75 -12.87 8.76
C ASN A 73 2.72 -11.95 8.12
N ILE A 74 1.81 -11.42 8.93
CA ILE A 74 0.87 -10.35 8.55
C ILE A 74 0.94 -9.27 9.62
N THR A 75 1.07 -8.01 9.21
CA THR A 75 1.00 -6.86 10.10
C THR A 75 -0.39 -6.26 10.08
N ILE A 76 -0.98 -6.07 11.25
CA ILE A 76 -2.30 -5.45 11.46
C ILE A 76 -2.10 -4.20 12.32
N PRO A 77 -2.06 -3.00 11.72
CA PRO A 77 -2.08 -1.75 12.48
C PRO A 77 -3.43 -1.58 13.17
N ILE A 78 -3.41 -1.11 14.41
CA ILE A 78 -4.60 -0.84 15.20
C ILE A 78 -4.49 0.51 15.91
N LEU A 79 -5.63 1.13 16.16
CA LEU A 79 -5.73 2.33 16.98
C LEU A 79 -6.58 1.98 18.23
N ILE A 80 -6.01 2.23 19.39
CA ILE A 80 -6.69 2.08 20.68
C ILE A 80 -7.14 3.45 21.15
N ASN A 81 -8.45 3.63 21.26
CA ASN A 81 -9.06 4.82 21.83
C ASN A 81 -9.43 4.58 23.30
N ALA A 82 -9.35 5.63 24.13
CA ALA A 82 -9.72 5.54 25.54
C ALA A 82 -11.21 5.21 25.69
N GLY A 83 -11.51 4.22 26.52
CA GLY A 83 -12.88 3.80 26.82
C GLY A 83 -13.57 2.98 25.72
N GLU A 84 -12.87 2.66 24.63
CA GLU A 84 -13.40 1.85 23.52
C GLU A 84 -12.79 0.45 23.48
N THR A 85 -13.54 -0.49 22.90
CA THR A 85 -13.04 -1.84 22.57
C THR A 85 -12.70 -1.90 21.08
N SER A 86 -11.44 -2.23 20.79
CA SER A 86 -10.96 -2.53 19.44
C SER A 86 -11.00 -4.04 19.24
N GLU A 87 -11.90 -4.52 18.40
CA GLU A 87 -12.07 -5.95 18.12
C GLU A 87 -11.44 -6.31 16.79
N ILE A 88 -10.57 -7.33 16.79
CA ILE A 88 -9.91 -7.92 15.64
C ILE A 88 -10.35 -9.37 15.55
N ASP A 89 -11.13 -9.70 14.55
CA ASP A 89 -11.53 -11.07 14.20
C ASP A 89 -10.70 -11.50 12.99
N PHE A 90 -9.68 -12.33 13.24
CA PHE A 90 -8.64 -12.64 12.29
C PHE A 90 -8.50 -14.15 12.04
N GLU A 91 -8.55 -14.50 10.77
CA GLU A 91 -8.15 -15.82 10.28
C GLU A 91 -7.01 -15.64 9.28
N PHE A 92 -5.94 -16.44 9.46
CA PHE A 92 -4.79 -16.34 8.58
C PHE A 92 -5.16 -16.81 7.18
N PRO A 93 -4.93 -16.02 6.11
CA PRO A 93 -5.27 -16.41 4.75
C PRO A 93 -4.56 -17.71 4.34
N THR A 94 -5.27 -18.63 3.71
CA THR A 94 -4.69 -19.89 3.23
C THR A 94 -3.59 -19.67 2.21
N HIS A 95 -3.73 -18.64 1.38
CA HIS A 95 -2.78 -18.23 0.35
C HIS A 95 -2.70 -16.70 0.33
N ILE A 96 -1.49 -16.17 0.22
CA ILE A 96 -1.19 -14.76 -0.08
C ILE A 96 -0.53 -14.76 -1.45
N PRO A 97 -1.09 -14.07 -2.47
CA PRO A 97 -0.48 -14.01 -3.78
C PRO A 97 0.93 -13.38 -3.73
N ASP A 98 1.80 -13.81 -4.66
CA ASP A 98 3.15 -13.27 -4.75
C ASP A 98 3.15 -11.75 -4.94
N ASN A 99 4.10 -11.07 -4.31
CA ASN A 99 4.23 -9.61 -4.29
C ASN A 99 2.99 -8.88 -3.74
N CYS A 100 2.16 -9.56 -2.94
CA CYS A 100 1.00 -8.97 -2.29
C CYS A 100 1.17 -8.93 -0.78
N ILE A 101 0.57 -7.90 -0.19
CA ILE A 101 0.34 -7.78 1.24
C ILE A 101 -1.15 -7.99 1.54
N TYR A 102 -1.44 -8.46 2.74
CA TYR A 102 -2.81 -8.58 3.23
C TYR A 102 -3.19 -7.37 4.06
N ILE A 103 -4.26 -6.70 3.67
CA ILE A 103 -4.86 -5.60 4.43
C ILE A 103 -6.08 -6.13 5.17
N HIS A 104 -6.03 -6.15 6.49
CA HIS A 104 -7.14 -6.62 7.31
C HIS A 104 -8.34 -5.66 7.27
N LYS A 105 -9.56 -6.22 7.30
CA LYS A 105 -10.82 -5.46 7.40
C LYS A 105 -10.80 -4.51 8.62
N GLY A 106 -11.56 -3.44 8.56
CA GLY A 106 -11.75 -2.57 9.72
C GLY A 106 -11.79 -1.10 9.39
N TYR A 107 -12.03 -0.31 10.44
CA TYR A 107 -12.11 1.14 10.35
C TYR A 107 -10.72 1.79 10.31
N TYR A 108 -10.67 2.93 9.67
CA TYR A 108 -9.50 3.81 9.64
C TYR A 108 -9.94 5.27 9.51
N TYR A 109 -9.06 6.22 9.79
CA TYR A 109 -9.34 7.64 9.59
C TYR A 109 -9.04 8.06 8.16
N SER A 110 -10.09 8.43 7.40
CA SER A 110 -10.00 8.92 6.03
C SER A 110 -9.95 10.44 5.97
N ASN A 111 -9.14 10.98 5.05
CA ASN A 111 -9.02 12.43 4.81
C ASN A 111 -9.76 12.91 3.55
N ILE A 112 -10.66 12.10 2.96
CA ILE A 112 -11.39 12.45 1.72
C ILE A 112 -12.10 13.82 1.78
N SER A 113 -12.42 14.32 2.95
CA SER A 113 -13.05 15.63 3.06
C SER A 113 -12.11 16.66 3.65
N HIS A 114 -11.51 17.47 2.80
CA HIS A 114 -10.78 18.69 3.19
C HIS A 114 -11.62 19.69 4.01
N HIS A 115 -12.92 19.47 4.14
CA HIS A 115 -13.85 20.34 4.86
C HIS A 115 -14.34 19.79 6.21
N ALA A 116 -13.97 18.56 6.59
CA ALA A 116 -14.31 18.05 7.90
C ALA A 116 -13.09 18.22 8.83
N ALA A 117 -13.20 19.14 9.79
CA ALA A 117 -12.22 19.33 10.87
C ALA A 117 -11.99 18.03 11.71
N HIS A 118 -12.75 16.99 11.43
CA HIS A 118 -12.66 15.67 12.02
C HIS A 118 -12.69 14.64 10.91
N GLY A 119 -11.57 13.92 10.68
CA GLY A 119 -11.49 12.82 9.73
C GLY A 119 -12.67 11.86 9.94
N ARG A 120 -13.24 11.35 8.82
CA ARG A 120 -14.32 10.38 8.89
C ARG A 120 -13.75 8.99 9.09
N HIS A 121 -14.42 8.19 9.93
CA HIS A 121 -14.17 6.75 9.97
C HIS A 121 -14.71 6.13 8.68
N SER A 122 -13.80 5.54 7.91
CA SER A 122 -14.13 4.72 6.74
C SER A 122 -13.85 3.26 7.05
N TYR A 123 -14.59 2.36 6.43
CA TYR A 123 -14.43 0.92 6.59
C TYR A 123 -14.04 0.27 5.28
N THR A 124 -13.13 -0.68 5.33
CA THR A 124 -12.81 -1.58 4.22
C THR A 124 -12.99 -3.02 4.64
N ASP A 125 -13.44 -3.87 3.71
CA ASP A 125 -13.27 -5.32 3.84
C ASP A 125 -11.78 -5.68 3.77
N SER A 126 -11.42 -6.93 4.04
CA SER A 126 -10.07 -7.43 3.80
C SER A 126 -9.78 -7.58 2.31
N TYR A 127 -8.55 -7.29 1.91
CA TYR A 127 -8.09 -7.42 0.51
C TYR A 127 -6.59 -7.68 0.45
N PHE A 128 -6.14 -8.15 -0.71
CA PHE A 128 -4.73 -8.16 -1.05
C PHE A 128 -4.39 -6.96 -1.92
N LEU A 129 -3.24 -6.37 -1.69
CA LEU A 129 -2.70 -5.27 -2.46
C LEU A 129 -1.29 -5.64 -2.91
N LEU A 130 -0.88 -5.26 -4.12
CA LEU A 130 0.54 -5.33 -4.49
C LEU A 130 1.36 -4.53 -3.47
N ASP A 131 2.49 -5.08 -3.06
CA ASP A 131 3.35 -4.46 -2.05
C ASP A 131 4.15 -3.26 -2.60
N ARG A 132 4.03 -2.97 -3.88
CA ARG A 132 4.68 -1.90 -4.64
C ARG A 132 3.93 -1.58 -5.92
N GLU A 133 4.37 -0.57 -6.61
CA GLU A 133 3.90 -0.24 -7.95
C GLU A 133 4.20 -1.37 -8.95
N LEU A 134 3.31 -1.50 -9.94
CA LEU A 134 3.49 -2.44 -11.05
C LEU A 134 4.64 -1.97 -11.95
N THR A 135 5.56 -2.86 -12.30
CA THR A 135 6.68 -2.52 -13.19
C THR A 135 6.29 -2.58 -14.66
N ILE A 136 7.06 -1.86 -15.49
CA ILE A 136 6.94 -1.89 -16.96
C ILE A 136 7.14 -3.32 -17.48
N GLY A 137 8.08 -4.09 -16.91
CA GLY A 137 8.33 -5.47 -17.30
C GLY A 137 7.11 -6.38 -17.05
N GLU A 138 6.48 -6.26 -15.90
CA GLU A 138 5.26 -7.02 -15.57
C GLU A 138 4.08 -6.65 -16.48
N TYR A 139 3.93 -5.36 -16.79
CA TYR A 139 2.90 -4.90 -17.72
C TYR A 139 3.20 -5.35 -19.16
N LEU A 140 4.47 -5.36 -19.58
CA LEU A 140 4.90 -5.81 -20.90
C LEU A 140 4.57 -7.30 -21.13
N GLU A 141 4.65 -8.14 -20.10
CA GLU A 141 4.22 -9.54 -20.19
C GLU A 141 2.76 -9.68 -20.60
N PHE A 142 1.87 -8.91 -19.95
CA PHE A 142 0.47 -8.82 -20.37
C PHE A 142 0.35 -8.26 -21.80
N PHE A 143 1.02 -7.15 -22.09
CA PHE A 143 0.91 -6.46 -23.37
C PHE A 143 1.26 -7.36 -24.56
N LYS A 144 2.25 -8.25 -24.41
CA LYS A 144 2.61 -9.27 -25.42
C LYS A 144 1.48 -10.26 -25.73
N THR A 145 0.53 -10.45 -24.84
CA THR A 145 -0.62 -11.34 -25.06
C THR A 145 -1.73 -10.70 -25.91
N VAL A 146 -1.72 -9.38 -26.03
CA VAL A 146 -2.73 -8.61 -26.79
C VAL A 146 -2.48 -8.76 -28.29
N LYS A 147 -3.39 -9.44 -28.99
CA LYS A 147 -3.24 -9.76 -30.43
C LYS A 147 -3.91 -8.73 -31.35
N GLU A 148 -5.04 -8.16 -30.90
CA GLU A 148 -5.81 -7.22 -31.69
C GLU A 148 -5.09 -5.86 -31.73
N GLU A 149 -4.81 -5.36 -32.93
CA GLU A 149 -4.04 -4.12 -33.14
C GLU A 149 -4.71 -2.89 -32.48
N LYS A 150 -6.03 -2.77 -32.58
CA LYS A 150 -6.76 -1.68 -31.94
C LYS A 150 -6.60 -1.66 -30.42
N LEU A 151 -6.60 -2.86 -29.78
CA LEU A 151 -6.38 -2.99 -28.34
C LEU A 151 -4.92 -2.74 -27.98
N ARG A 152 -3.97 -3.15 -28.84
CA ARG A 152 -2.55 -2.83 -28.64
C ARG A 152 -2.32 -1.32 -28.63
N GLN A 153 -2.93 -0.57 -29.54
CA GLN A 153 -2.84 0.88 -29.55
C GLN A 153 -3.46 1.50 -28.28
N LEU A 154 -4.57 0.96 -27.81
CA LEU A 154 -5.28 1.46 -26.61
C LEU A 154 -4.53 1.14 -25.30
N TYR A 155 -3.93 -0.04 -25.20
CA TYR A 155 -3.26 -0.53 -23.98
C TYR A 155 -1.78 -0.18 -23.91
N ASN A 156 -1.16 0.26 -25.01
CA ASN A 156 0.21 0.74 -24.98
C ASN A 156 0.26 2.10 -24.27
N PRO A 157 1.02 2.22 -23.16
CA PRO A 157 1.06 3.46 -22.39
C PRO A 157 1.50 4.67 -23.22
N ASP A 158 0.89 5.82 -22.95
CA ASP A 158 1.23 7.10 -23.58
C ASP A 158 2.16 7.91 -22.66
N LEU A 159 3.32 8.27 -23.18
CA LEU A 159 4.34 9.02 -22.46
C LEU A 159 4.55 10.40 -23.07
N LEU A 160 4.66 11.42 -22.24
CA LEU A 160 4.94 12.78 -22.67
C LEU A 160 6.45 13.05 -22.60
N PHE A 161 7.08 13.26 -23.75
CA PHE A 161 8.49 13.57 -23.86
C PHE A 161 8.69 15.05 -24.16
N HIS A 162 9.76 15.63 -23.61
CA HIS A 162 10.23 16.96 -24.00
C HIS A 162 11.40 16.81 -24.96
N ILE A 163 11.16 17.01 -26.26
CA ILE A 163 12.15 16.84 -27.33
C ILE A 163 12.23 18.15 -28.11
N ASP A 164 13.45 18.70 -28.25
CA ASP A 164 13.73 19.94 -29.00
C ASP A 164 12.80 21.10 -28.62
N GLY A 165 12.60 21.29 -27.29
CA GLY A 165 11.76 22.37 -26.77
C GLY A 165 10.26 22.17 -26.93
N LYS A 166 9.82 20.99 -27.37
CA LYS A 166 8.39 20.65 -27.56
C LYS A 166 8.00 19.38 -26.82
N PHE A 167 6.77 19.35 -26.31
CA PHE A 167 6.21 18.12 -25.77
C PHE A 167 5.67 17.24 -26.90
N GLN A 168 6.08 15.97 -26.91
CA GLN A 168 5.66 14.95 -27.84
C GLN A 168 5.10 13.74 -27.08
N LEU A 169 3.90 13.30 -27.48
CA LEU A 169 3.32 12.06 -26.97
C LEU A 169 3.88 10.87 -27.77
N ARG A 170 4.38 9.86 -27.06
CA ARG A 170 4.91 8.62 -27.66
C ARG A 170 4.43 7.42 -26.90
N LYS A 171 4.24 6.30 -27.58
CA LYS A 171 3.94 5.01 -26.96
C LYS A 171 5.17 4.44 -26.26
N LEU A 172 4.96 3.81 -25.09
CA LEU A 172 6.05 3.19 -24.31
C LEU A 172 6.69 2.02 -25.05
N PHE A 173 5.88 1.20 -25.72
CA PHE A 173 6.36 0.02 -26.44
C PHE A 173 6.36 0.25 -27.96
N GLY A 174 7.50 -0.01 -28.59
CA GLY A 174 7.63 -0.05 -30.04
C GLY A 174 7.01 -1.32 -30.65
N ASP A 175 7.03 -1.42 -32.00
CA ASP A 175 6.44 -2.54 -32.74
C ASP A 175 7.03 -3.90 -32.37
N ASP A 176 8.28 -3.95 -31.97
CA ASP A 176 9.03 -5.13 -31.54
C ASP A 176 8.99 -5.35 -30.01
N TYR A 177 8.07 -4.70 -29.30
CA TYR A 177 7.97 -4.71 -27.85
C TYR A 177 9.17 -4.11 -27.09
N LYS A 178 10.02 -3.36 -27.77
CA LYS A 178 11.10 -2.63 -27.11
C LYS A 178 10.54 -1.48 -26.27
N ILE A 179 11.06 -1.40 -25.05
CA ILE A 179 10.75 -0.29 -24.15
C ILE A 179 11.47 0.97 -24.66
N LEU A 180 10.73 2.07 -24.81
CA LEU A 180 11.28 3.33 -25.28
C LEU A 180 12.21 3.96 -24.22
N PRO A 181 13.48 4.24 -24.55
CA PRO A 181 14.37 4.96 -23.63
C PRO A 181 13.80 6.35 -23.25
N PRO A 182 14.02 6.83 -22.02
CA PRO A 182 14.93 6.30 -20.99
C PRO A 182 14.32 5.25 -20.04
N TYR A 183 13.12 4.76 -20.32
CA TYR A 183 12.44 3.75 -19.51
C TYR A 183 13.07 2.38 -19.63
N ASN A 184 12.90 1.55 -18.60
CA ASN A 184 13.33 0.16 -18.57
C ASN A 184 12.32 -0.71 -17.78
N GLU A 185 12.50 -2.02 -17.82
CA GLU A 185 11.58 -3.00 -17.26
C GLU A 185 11.38 -2.90 -15.74
N ASN A 186 12.35 -2.37 -15.01
CA ASN A 186 12.31 -2.26 -13.55
C ASN A 186 11.61 -0.98 -13.04
N MET A 187 11.30 -0.04 -13.92
CA MET A 187 10.60 1.19 -13.55
C MET A 187 9.09 0.95 -13.40
N PRO A 188 8.37 1.76 -12.61
CA PRO A 188 6.92 1.68 -12.52
C PRO A 188 6.28 2.00 -13.88
N VAL A 189 5.19 1.31 -14.21
CA VAL A 189 4.44 1.60 -15.44
C VAL A 189 3.64 2.88 -15.25
N VAL A 190 3.84 3.85 -16.14
CA VAL A 190 3.16 5.15 -16.16
C VAL A 190 2.50 5.38 -17.52
N GLY A 191 1.57 6.34 -17.59
CA GLY A 191 0.87 6.67 -18.85
C GLY A 191 -0.14 5.61 -19.31
N ILE A 192 -0.53 4.71 -18.43
CA ILE A 192 -1.51 3.65 -18.71
C ILE A 192 -2.93 4.22 -18.79
N SER A 193 -3.71 3.78 -19.78
CA SER A 193 -5.14 4.09 -19.85
C SER A 193 -5.95 3.28 -18.82
N VAL A 194 -7.13 3.77 -18.43
CA VAL A 194 -8.06 3.03 -17.56
C VAL A 194 -8.43 1.68 -18.17
N GLU A 195 -8.64 1.64 -19.48
CA GLU A 195 -8.95 0.42 -20.23
C GLU A 195 -7.76 -0.57 -20.19
N GLY A 196 -6.53 -0.08 -20.34
CA GLY A 196 -5.31 -0.88 -20.24
C GLY A 196 -5.13 -1.44 -18.84
N ALA A 197 -5.32 -0.63 -17.81
CA ALA A 197 -5.24 -1.06 -16.42
C ALA A 197 -6.30 -2.13 -16.08
N ASN A 198 -7.54 -1.93 -16.51
CA ASN A 198 -8.60 -2.92 -16.30
C ASN A 198 -8.39 -4.20 -17.11
N ALA A 199 -7.80 -4.11 -18.31
CA ALA A 199 -7.44 -5.28 -19.11
C ALA A 199 -6.31 -6.07 -18.43
N PHE A 200 -5.30 -5.40 -17.88
CA PHE A 200 -4.27 -6.03 -17.06
C PHE A 200 -4.87 -6.73 -15.83
N CYS A 201 -5.79 -6.10 -15.13
CA CYS A 201 -6.46 -6.71 -13.98
C CYS A 201 -7.23 -7.99 -14.38
N ARG A 202 -7.88 -8.03 -15.54
CA ARG A 202 -8.53 -9.27 -16.06
C ARG A 202 -7.51 -10.35 -16.35
N TYR A 203 -6.42 -10.02 -17.05
CA TYR A 203 -5.32 -10.93 -17.31
C TYR A 203 -4.75 -11.53 -16.02
N MET A 204 -4.51 -10.69 -14.99
CA MET A 204 -4.04 -11.17 -13.70
C MET A 204 -5.08 -12.03 -12.98
N SER A 205 -6.37 -11.71 -13.09
CA SER A 205 -7.43 -12.54 -12.50
C SER A 205 -7.42 -13.96 -13.06
N GLU A 206 -7.22 -14.11 -14.36
CA GLU A 206 -7.10 -15.43 -15.02
C GLU A 206 -5.81 -16.14 -14.62
N LYS A 207 -4.69 -15.41 -14.56
CA LYS A 207 -3.37 -15.96 -14.25
C LYS A 207 -3.28 -16.53 -12.82
N ILE A 208 -3.87 -15.84 -11.83
CA ILE A 208 -3.77 -16.25 -10.41
C ILE A 208 -5.03 -16.92 -9.86
N GLY A 209 -6.11 -17.01 -10.66
CA GLY A 209 -7.37 -17.62 -10.23
C GLY A 209 -8.12 -16.82 -9.15
N MET A 210 -7.84 -15.54 -8.99
CA MET A 210 -8.47 -14.64 -8.02
C MET A 210 -8.91 -13.36 -8.71
N LYS A 211 -10.03 -12.75 -8.26
CA LYS A 211 -10.50 -11.48 -8.81
C LYS A 211 -9.52 -10.34 -8.52
N CYS A 212 -8.89 -9.81 -9.55
CA CYS A 212 -8.06 -8.61 -9.51
C CYS A 212 -8.82 -7.41 -10.07
N ARG A 213 -8.58 -6.24 -9.53
CA ARG A 213 -9.10 -4.95 -9.97
C ARG A 213 -8.19 -3.82 -9.50
N LEU A 214 -8.37 -2.64 -10.04
CA LEU A 214 -7.80 -1.44 -9.45
C LEU A 214 -8.32 -1.25 -8.01
N PRO A 215 -7.48 -0.75 -7.09
CA PRO A 215 -7.92 -0.47 -5.73
C PRO A 215 -8.96 0.65 -5.73
N TYR A 216 -9.85 0.63 -4.75
CA TYR A 216 -10.65 1.81 -4.45
C TYR A 216 -9.80 2.84 -3.72
N PHE A 217 -10.16 4.12 -3.86
CA PHE A 217 -9.47 5.20 -3.17
C PHE A 217 -9.30 4.92 -1.66
N VAL A 218 -10.38 4.51 -1.01
CA VAL A 218 -10.40 4.20 0.43
C VAL A 218 -9.48 3.02 0.80
N GLU A 219 -9.27 2.07 -0.09
CA GLU A 219 -8.37 0.94 0.11
C GLU A 219 -6.92 1.38 0.06
N LEU A 220 -6.56 2.14 -0.98
CA LEU A 220 -5.19 2.64 -1.10
C LEU A 220 -4.84 3.64 0.00
N GLU A 221 -5.78 4.53 0.36
CA GLU A 221 -5.61 5.44 1.49
C GLU A 221 -5.36 4.69 2.80
N LYS A 222 -6.14 3.65 3.10
CA LYS A 222 -5.91 2.80 4.27
C LYS A 222 -4.55 2.13 4.24
N ALA A 223 -4.17 1.55 3.09
CA ALA A 223 -2.88 0.89 2.92
C ALA A 223 -1.71 1.84 3.18
N ALA A 224 -1.81 3.10 2.72
CA ALA A 224 -0.80 4.12 2.91
C ALA A 224 -0.73 4.62 4.37
N ARG A 225 -1.88 4.91 4.99
CA ARG A 225 -1.94 5.67 6.24
C ARG A 225 -2.14 4.83 7.50
N GLY A 226 -2.45 3.56 7.34
CA GLY A 226 -2.79 2.70 8.47
C GLY A 226 -4.18 3.02 9.04
N THR A 227 -4.37 2.77 10.31
CA THR A 227 -5.63 3.04 11.02
C THR A 227 -5.69 4.43 11.67
N GLY A 228 -4.53 5.10 11.82
CA GLY A 228 -4.37 6.39 12.45
C GLY A 228 -4.58 7.59 11.52
N ARG A 229 -4.11 8.77 11.97
CA ARG A 229 -4.25 10.06 11.25
C ARG A 229 -2.95 10.51 10.59
N ARG A 230 -2.15 9.58 10.09
CA ARG A 230 -0.86 9.90 9.45
C ARG A 230 -1.07 10.72 8.18
N LEU A 231 -0.19 11.70 7.98
CA LEU A 231 -0.13 12.48 6.72
C LEU A 231 0.67 11.73 5.65
N TYR A 232 1.76 11.07 6.06
CA TYR A 232 2.65 10.28 5.21
C TYR A 232 2.71 8.84 5.73
N VAL A 233 3.18 7.90 4.94
CA VAL A 233 3.32 6.50 5.38
C VAL A 233 4.20 6.36 6.62
N TRP A 234 5.20 7.23 6.78
CA TRP A 234 6.14 7.25 7.92
C TRP A 234 5.65 8.06 9.13
N GLY A 235 4.58 8.85 9.02
CA GLY A 235 4.07 9.67 10.12
C GLY A 235 3.61 11.06 9.69
N ASN A 236 3.75 12.07 10.57
CA ASN A 236 3.17 13.40 10.36
C ASN A 236 4.20 14.50 10.00
N ARG A 237 5.49 14.23 10.15
CA ARG A 237 6.53 15.19 9.77
C ARG A 237 6.97 14.98 8.33
N PHE A 238 7.04 16.05 7.56
CA PHE A 238 7.58 16.02 6.22
C PHE A 238 9.08 15.71 6.25
N LYS A 239 9.49 14.76 5.39
CA LYS A 239 10.88 14.34 5.17
C LYS A 239 11.10 14.23 3.67
N SER A 240 11.86 15.19 3.11
CA SER A 240 12.04 15.29 1.65
C SER A 240 12.86 14.14 1.04
N ASP A 241 13.63 13.44 1.84
CA ASP A 241 14.54 12.35 1.45
C ASP A 241 13.95 10.94 1.64
N TYR A 242 12.72 10.84 2.17
CA TYR A 242 12.09 9.54 2.45
C TYR A 242 11.36 8.95 1.26
N ALA A 243 11.00 9.76 0.28
CA ALA A 243 10.31 9.36 -0.94
C ALA A 243 10.83 10.15 -2.14
N LEU A 244 10.58 9.69 -3.36
CA LEU A 244 10.81 10.49 -4.56
C LEU A 244 9.67 11.51 -4.69
N LEU A 245 9.95 12.76 -4.33
CA LEU A 245 8.98 13.85 -4.33
C LEU A 245 9.40 14.95 -5.31
N ALA A 246 8.42 15.61 -5.93
CA ALA A 246 8.68 16.76 -6.79
C ALA A 246 9.52 17.81 -6.03
N GLY A 247 10.63 18.23 -6.63
CA GLY A 247 11.52 19.25 -6.06
C GLY A 247 12.62 18.73 -5.12
N ASN A 248 12.68 17.44 -4.79
CA ASN A 248 13.83 16.91 -4.06
C ASN A 248 15.03 16.60 -4.98
N ALA A 249 16.22 16.39 -4.40
CA ALA A 249 17.45 16.16 -5.15
C ALA A 249 17.42 14.86 -5.98
N ALA A 250 16.67 13.84 -5.52
CA ALA A 250 16.57 12.54 -6.17
C ALA A 250 15.86 12.60 -7.53
N VAL A 251 15.03 13.62 -7.80
CA VAL A 251 14.40 13.82 -9.11
C VAL A 251 15.44 13.96 -10.25
N LYS A 252 16.64 14.42 -9.95
CA LYS A 252 17.72 14.50 -10.96
C LYS A 252 18.24 13.13 -11.38
N GLU A 253 18.24 12.18 -10.45
CA GLU A 253 18.65 10.80 -10.69
C GLU A 253 17.50 9.97 -11.30
N TYR A 254 16.28 10.24 -10.84
CA TYR A 254 15.08 9.51 -11.26
C TYR A 254 14.01 10.43 -11.86
N PRO A 255 14.28 11.09 -13.00
CA PRO A 255 13.36 12.10 -13.56
C PRO A 255 12.02 11.51 -14.08
N ASN A 256 11.97 10.19 -14.27
CA ASN A 256 10.81 9.46 -14.81
C ASN A 256 10.27 8.41 -13.83
N GLY A 257 10.59 8.52 -12.55
CA GLY A 257 10.30 7.54 -11.52
C GLY A 257 11.48 6.61 -11.23
N ALA A 258 11.64 6.21 -9.99
CA ALA A 258 12.64 5.24 -9.53
C ALA A 258 12.08 3.81 -9.62
N PRO A 259 12.93 2.78 -9.73
CA PRO A 259 12.49 1.41 -9.49
C PRO A 259 11.75 1.30 -8.15
N PRO A 260 10.63 0.57 -8.07
CA PRO A 260 9.91 0.40 -6.82
C PRO A 260 10.81 -0.07 -5.67
N LYS A 261 10.53 0.39 -4.45
CA LYS A 261 11.32 0.11 -3.23
C LYS A 261 12.71 0.77 -3.18
N THR A 262 13.00 1.71 -4.08
CA THR A 262 14.26 2.49 -4.03
C THR A 262 14.35 3.33 -2.77
N PHE A 263 13.22 3.79 -2.25
CA PHE A 263 13.14 4.62 -1.04
C PHE A 263 12.63 3.78 0.14
N PRO A 264 13.52 3.24 1.00
CA PRO A 264 13.14 2.29 2.06
C PRO A 264 12.27 2.92 3.15
N HIS A 265 12.20 4.25 3.20
CA HIS A 265 11.39 5.00 4.16
C HIS A 265 9.97 5.27 3.65
N ASP A 266 9.71 5.16 2.35
CA ASP A 266 8.37 5.19 1.79
C ASP A 266 7.72 3.80 1.89
N TYR A 267 7.50 3.39 3.14
CA TYR A 267 7.03 2.07 3.52
C TYR A 267 5.91 2.18 4.55
N SER A 268 4.73 1.66 4.23
CA SER A 268 3.54 1.77 5.08
C SER A 268 3.52 0.74 6.22
N LEU A 269 2.68 0.98 7.22
CA LEU A 269 2.48 0.04 8.33
C LEU A 269 2.02 -1.36 7.90
N PHE A 270 1.35 -1.47 6.77
CA PHE A 270 0.91 -2.75 6.21
C PHE A 270 1.97 -3.45 5.36
N GLY A 271 3.04 -2.76 5.00
CA GLY A 271 4.11 -3.31 4.19
C GLY A 271 4.08 -2.92 2.71
N ALA A 272 3.30 -1.90 2.32
CA ALA A 272 3.34 -1.33 0.97
C ALA A 272 4.41 -0.25 0.84
N TYR A 273 5.12 -0.24 -0.28
CA TYR A 273 6.11 0.76 -0.65
C TYR A 273 5.54 1.82 -1.59
N ASP A 274 6.24 2.96 -1.65
CA ASP A 274 6.09 4.02 -2.65
C ASP A 274 4.69 4.66 -2.70
N LEU A 275 3.93 4.64 -1.57
CA LEU A 275 2.58 5.21 -1.49
C LEU A 275 2.55 6.72 -1.12
N THR A 276 3.71 7.32 -0.85
CA THR A 276 3.80 8.77 -0.63
C THR A 276 4.38 9.49 -1.84
N GLY A 277 5.33 8.85 -2.54
CA GLY A 277 6.06 9.45 -3.66
C GLY A 277 6.12 8.57 -4.88
N ASN A 278 7.19 8.71 -5.65
CA ASN A 278 7.54 8.03 -6.89
C ASN A 278 6.58 8.35 -8.05
N VAL A 279 5.54 7.56 -8.28
CA VAL A 279 4.51 7.85 -9.29
C VAL A 279 3.12 7.87 -8.64
N ARG A 280 2.12 8.34 -9.37
CA ARG A 280 0.74 8.36 -8.89
C ARG A 280 0.02 7.07 -9.27
N GLU A 281 -0.70 6.49 -8.32
CA GLU A 281 -1.50 5.29 -8.52
C GLU A 281 -2.87 5.62 -9.10
N LEU A 282 -3.25 4.88 -10.15
CA LEU A 282 -4.59 4.92 -10.69
C LEU A 282 -5.54 4.14 -9.77
N VAL A 283 -6.54 4.82 -9.23
CA VAL A 283 -7.54 4.23 -8.33
C VAL A 283 -8.96 4.52 -8.80
N GLN A 284 -9.87 3.60 -8.56
CA GLN A 284 -11.30 3.85 -8.72
C GLN A 284 -11.83 4.59 -7.49
N LEU A 285 -12.60 5.66 -7.67
CA LEU A 285 -13.05 6.49 -6.55
C LEU A 285 -13.87 5.69 -5.52
N ASN A 286 -14.82 4.89 -6.00
CA ASN A 286 -15.55 3.93 -5.18
C ASN A 286 -16.20 2.85 -6.06
N ARG A 287 -16.77 1.80 -5.43
CA ARG A 287 -17.36 0.65 -6.15
C ARG A 287 -18.60 0.96 -7.00
N ASN A 288 -19.25 2.08 -6.77
CA ASN A 288 -20.51 2.44 -7.40
C ASN A 288 -20.35 3.45 -8.55
N LEU A 289 -19.14 3.99 -8.72
CA LEU A 289 -18.84 5.00 -9.74
C LEU A 289 -17.75 4.49 -10.67
N ASP A 290 -18.00 4.55 -11.96
CA ASP A 290 -16.99 4.35 -13.00
C ASP A 290 -16.18 5.64 -13.19
N TYR A 291 -15.56 6.09 -12.11
CA TYR A 291 -14.74 7.30 -12.03
C TYR A 291 -13.39 6.98 -11.37
N TYR A 292 -12.34 7.40 -12.03
CA TYR A 292 -10.96 7.09 -11.65
C TYR A 292 -10.20 8.38 -11.32
N VAL A 293 -9.32 8.30 -10.36
CA VAL A 293 -8.48 9.41 -9.91
C VAL A 293 -7.05 8.93 -9.72
N LEU A 294 -6.12 9.88 -9.67
CA LEU A 294 -4.74 9.61 -9.30
C LEU A 294 -4.54 9.90 -7.81
N TYR A 295 -3.91 8.96 -7.11
CA TYR A 295 -3.57 9.05 -5.69
C TYR A 295 -2.05 9.14 -5.54
N GLY A 296 -1.53 9.79 -4.48
CA GLY A 296 -0.09 9.83 -4.19
C GLY A 296 0.72 10.78 -5.09
N GLY A 297 2.04 10.54 -5.17
CA GLY A 297 3.00 11.21 -6.06
C GLY A 297 3.63 12.49 -5.53
#